data_9f794d3eac16951917ea425467b87d2b
#
_entry.id   9f794d3eac16951917ea425467b87d2b
#
_cell.length_a   1.000
_cell.length_b   1.000
_cell.length_c   1.000
_cell.angle_alpha   90.00
_cell.angle_beta   90.00
_cell.angle_gamma   90.00
#
_symmetry.space_group_name_H-M   'P 1'
#
loop_
_entity.id
_entity.type
_entity.pdbx_description
1 polymer ?
#
loop_
_entity_poly.entity_id
_entity_poly.type
_entity_poly.pdbx_seq_one_letter_code
_entity_poly.pdbx_strand_id
1 'polypeptide(L)'
;MSAEENKVLVTRFVEEFWNEGILSAADELMAADAEIHMPIGETLGLDELKSFAATWRESFPDWHSTLEDLIVEGDRVAERWTGRGTHLGEVWGIPPTGKHVEVPGSVFYRIVGGKIVEFRGQFDMMGLMQQLGAIASPQQAEA
;
A
#
# COMPACT_ATOMS: atom_id res chain seq x y z
N MET A 1 -15.16 -16.05 -10.19
CA MET A 1 -15.61 -14.99 -9.25
C MET A 1 -16.25 -13.85 -10.02
N SER A 2 -17.29 -13.28 -9.49
CA SER A 2 -17.94 -12.12 -10.09
C SER A 2 -17.12 -10.85 -9.84
N ALA A 3 -17.42 -9.79 -10.61
CA ALA A 3 -16.81 -8.48 -10.40
C ALA A 3 -17.07 -7.98 -8.98
N GLU A 4 -18.28 -8.15 -8.46
CA GLU A 4 -18.62 -7.73 -7.11
C GLU A 4 -17.85 -8.50 -6.04
N GLU A 5 -17.67 -9.80 -6.21
CA GLU A 5 -16.88 -10.62 -5.29
C GLU A 5 -15.41 -10.19 -5.29
N ASN A 6 -14.87 -9.86 -6.47
CA ASN A 6 -13.50 -9.37 -6.58
C ASN A 6 -13.31 -8.01 -5.91
N LYS A 7 -14.30 -7.11 -6.04
CA LYS A 7 -14.29 -5.82 -5.33
C LYS A 7 -14.33 -6.00 -3.83
N VAL A 8 -15.18 -6.91 -3.34
CA VAL A 8 -15.27 -7.20 -1.90
C VAL A 8 -13.93 -7.73 -1.37
N LEU A 9 -13.30 -8.63 -2.12
CA LEU A 9 -12.02 -9.22 -1.73
C LEU A 9 -10.94 -8.13 -1.58
N VAL A 10 -10.80 -7.26 -2.56
CA VAL A 10 -9.81 -6.17 -2.52
C VAL A 10 -10.14 -5.17 -1.42
N THR A 11 -11.42 -4.82 -1.25
CA THR A 11 -11.85 -3.90 -0.19
C THR A 11 -11.50 -4.47 1.19
N ARG A 12 -11.79 -5.75 1.42
CA ARG A 12 -11.41 -6.42 2.66
C ARG A 12 -9.90 -6.38 2.90
N PHE A 13 -9.12 -6.64 1.85
CA PHE A 13 -7.67 -6.63 1.95
C PHE A 13 -7.16 -5.26 2.42
N VAL A 14 -7.64 -4.18 1.80
CA VAL A 14 -7.24 -2.82 2.18
C VAL A 14 -7.67 -2.50 3.61
N GLU A 15 -8.93 -2.76 3.96
CA GLU A 15 -9.45 -2.44 5.28
C GLU A 15 -8.80 -3.24 6.40
N GLU A 16 -8.68 -4.55 6.22
CA GLU A 16 -8.17 -5.43 7.28
C GLU A 16 -6.66 -5.39 7.37
N PHE A 17 -5.97 -5.50 6.24
CA PHE A 17 -4.51 -5.61 6.22
C PHE A 17 -3.83 -4.25 6.43
N TRP A 18 -4.16 -3.28 5.57
CA TRP A 18 -3.50 -1.98 5.62
C TRP A 18 -4.05 -1.05 6.71
N ASN A 19 -5.38 -0.98 6.86
CA ASN A 19 -5.99 0.00 7.77
C ASN A 19 -6.11 -0.50 9.21
N GLU A 20 -6.48 -1.75 9.41
CA GLU A 20 -6.60 -2.32 10.75
C GLU A 20 -5.31 -2.98 11.23
N GLY A 21 -4.36 -3.21 10.34
CA GLY A 21 -3.08 -3.83 10.69
C GLY A 21 -3.17 -5.31 11.02
N ILE A 22 -4.20 -6.00 10.51
CA ILE A 22 -4.37 -7.44 10.70
C ILE A 22 -3.51 -8.16 9.68
N LEU A 23 -2.27 -8.49 10.05
CA LEU A 23 -1.32 -9.10 9.12
C LEU A 23 -1.78 -10.46 8.61
N SER A 24 -2.50 -11.23 9.43
CA SER A 24 -3.04 -12.54 9.05
C SER A 24 -4.10 -12.45 7.94
N ALA A 25 -4.63 -11.26 7.66
CA ALA A 25 -5.55 -11.07 6.53
C ALA A 25 -4.87 -11.42 5.21
N ALA A 26 -3.56 -11.22 5.10
CA ALA A 26 -2.81 -11.63 3.91
C ALA A 26 -2.86 -13.14 3.70
N ASP A 27 -2.79 -13.93 4.78
CA ASP A 27 -2.87 -15.39 4.68
C ASP A 27 -4.25 -15.85 4.23
N GLU A 28 -5.29 -15.15 4.64
CA GLU A 28 -6.67 -15.47 4.26
C GLU A 28 -7.02 -15.05 2.83
N LEU A 29 -6.61 -13.85 2.45
CA LEU A 29 -7.08 -13.20 1.22
C LEU A 29 -6.13 -13.36 0.03
N MET A 30 -4.88 -13.74 0.27
CA MET A 30 -3.87 -13.93 -0.77
C MET A 30 -3.48 -15.39 -0.89
N ALA A 31 -3.06 -15.80 -2.09
CA ALA A 31 -2.49 -17.12 -2.29
C ALA A 31 -1.13 -17.22 -1.58
N ALA A 32 -0.79 -18.42 -1.11
CA ALA A 32 0.48 -18.62 -0.39
C ALA A 32 1.71 -18.27 -1.23
N ASP A 33 1.60 -18.42 -2.55
CA ASP A 33 2.67 -18.12 -3.50
C ASP A 33 2.43 -16.80 -4.25
N ALA A 34 1.60 -15.91 -3.70
CA ALA A 34 1.32 -14.61 -4.33
C ALA A 34 2.60 -13.82 -4.56
N GLU A 35 2.65 -13.12 -5.69
CA GLU A 35 3.75 -12.23 -6.04
C GLU A 35 3.37 -10.78 -5.77
N ILE A 36 4.17 -10.11 -4.97
CA ILE A 36 3.96 -8.71 -4.62
C ILE A 36 5.08 -7.87 -5.21
N HIS A 37 4.70 -6.95 -6.10
CA HIS A 37 5.62 -6.01 -6.74
C HIS A 37 5.38 -4.62 -6.16
N MET A 38 6.33 -4.14 -5.36
CA MET A 38 6.30 -2.80 -4.78
C MET A 38 7.12 -1.85 -5.67
N PRO A 39 6.97 -0.53 -5.52
CA PRO A 39 7.70 0.43 -6.37
C PRO A 39 9.21 0.36 -6.22
N ILE A 40 9.71 -0.20 -5.13
CA ILE A 40 11.15 -0.36 -4.87
C ILE A 40 11.43 -1.76 -4.38
N GLY A 41 12.63 -2.22 -4.67
CA GLY A 41 13.11 -3.51 -4.20
C GLY A 41 12.73 -4.66 -5.11
N GLU A 42 12.90 -5.85 -4.60
CA GLU A 42 12.63 -7.09 -5.31
C GLU A 42 11.17 -7.51 -5.16
N THR A 43 10.75 -8.51 -5.94
CA THR A 43 9.44 -9.12 -5.77
C THR A 43 9.36 -9.76 -4.38
N LEU A 44 8.27 -9.48 -3.66
CA LEU A 44 8.07 -9.97 -2.32
C LEU A 44 7.12 -11.17 -2.30
N GLY A 45 7.29 -12.04 -1.30
CA GLY A 45 6.30 -13.03 -0.91
C GLY A 45 5.47 -12.52 0.26
N LEU A 46 4.60 -13.38 0.82
CA LEU A 46 3.70 -12.97 1.90
C LEU A 46 4.44 -12.52 3.16
N ASP A 47 5.50 -13.25 3.55
CA ASP A 47 6.21 -12.92 4.78
C ASP A 47 6.88 -11.55 4.71
N GLU A 48 7.50 -11.26 3.55
CA GLU A 48 8.14 -9.96 3.32
C GLU A 48 7.10 -8.84 3.25
N LEU A 49 5.92 -9.10 2.67
CA LEU A 49 4.83 -8.12 2.65
C LEU A 49 4.35 -7.81 4.06
N LYS A 50 4.17 -8.84 4.90
CA LYS A 50 3.78 -8.64 6.30
C LYS A 50 4.82 -7.84 7.06
N SER A 51 6.10 -8.12 6.85
CA SER A 51 7.18 -7.37 7.48
C SER A 51 7.17 -5.90 7.03
N PHE A 52 6.96 -5.67 5.74
CA PHE A 52 6.84 -4.31 5.21
C PHE A 52 5.67 -3.56 5.86
N ALA A 53 4.50 -4.20 5.93
CA ALA A 53 3.31 -3.58 6.50
C ALA A 53 3.49 -3.28 7.99
N ALA A 54 4.12 -4.17 8.74
CA ALA A 54 4.41 -3.96 10.16
C ALA A 54 5.34 -2.76 10.36
N THR A 55 6.41 -2.69 9.58
CA THR A 55 7.37 -1.58 9.62
C THR A 55 6.71 -0.26 9.23
N TRP A 56 5.88 -0.29 8.18
CA TRP A 56 5.13 0.89 7.74
C TRP A 56 4.24 1.44 8.85
N ARG A 57 3.57 0.54 9.57
CA ARG A 57 2.69 0.93 10.68
C ARG A 57 3.46 1.46 11.88
N GLU A 58 4.69 1.02 12.09
CA GLU A 58 5.57 1.62 13.10
C GLU A 58 5.95 3.05 12.72
N SER A 59 6.18 3.27 11.42
CA SER A 59 6.53 4.61 10.90
C SER A 59 5.34 5.56 10.91
N PHE A 60 4.16 5.04 10.58
CA PHE A 60 2.91 5.80 10.49
C PHE A 60 1.80 5.04 11.24
N PRO A 61 1.76 5.13 12.58
CA PRO A 61 0.81 4.35 13.38
C PRO A 61 -0.67 4.61 13.09
N ASP A 62 -0.98 5.79 12.59
CA ASP A 62 -2.33 6.22 12.23
C ASP A 62 -2.63 6.07 10.73
N TRP A 63 -1.82 5.28 10.02
CA TRP A 63 -1.99 5.13 8.57
C TRP A 63 -3.38 4.66 8.20
N HIS A 64 -3.97 5.35 7.21
CA HIS A 64 -5.27 4.99 6.65
C HIS A 64 -5.25 5.18 5.13
N SER A 65 -5.59 4.13 4.40
CA SER A 65 -5.76 4.17 2.95
C SER A 65 -7.24 4.27 2.63
N THR A 66 -7.59 5.29 1.85
CA THR A 66 -8.95 5.48 1.33
C THR A 66 -8.99 4.97 -0.10
N LEU A 67 -9.93 4.06 -0.40
CA LEU A 67 -10.16 3.59 -1.77
C LEU A 67 -10.91 4.67 -2.54
N GLU A 68 -10.29 5.18 -3.60
CA GLU A 68 -10.90 6.22 -4.43
C GLU A 68 -11.63 5.60 -5.62
N ASP A 69 -11.03 4.61 -6.27
CA ASP A 69 -11.61 3.91 -7.41
C ASP A 69 -11.28 2.43 -7.38
N LEU A 70 -12.24 1.59 -7.77
CA LEU A 70 -12.04 0.17 -8.04
C LEU A 70 -12.65 -0.15 -9.39
N ILE A 71 -11.84 -0.67 -10.30
CA ILE A 71 -12.27 -1.05 -11.64
C ILE A 71 -11.93 -2.52 -11.85
N VAL A 72 -12.92 -3.31 -12.25
CA VAL A 72 -12.75 -4.76 -12.44
C VAL A 72 -12.96 -5.13 -13.88
N GLU A 73 -12.02 -5.90 -14.41
CA GLU A 73 -12.16 -6.54 -15.72
C GLU A 73 -11.64 -7.98 -15.62
N GLY A 74 -12.54 -8.95 -15.74
CA GLY A 74 -12.16 -10.36 -15.62
C GLY A 74 -11.59 -10.66 -14.24
N ASP A 75 -10.38 -11.21 -14.22
CA ASP A 75 -9.66 -11.58 -13.01
C ASP A 75 -8.77 -10.44 -12.47
N ARG A 76 -8.87 -9.25 -13.04
CA ARG A 76 -8.03 -8.10 -12.66
C ARG A 76 -8.83 -7.00 -12.00
N VAL A 77 -8.23 -6.39 -10.98
CA VAL A 77 -8.80 -5.23 -10.28
C VAL A 77 -7.77 -4.13 -10.29
N ALA A 78 -8.18 -2.93 -10.72
CA ALA A 78 -7.36 -1.73 -10.62
C ALA A 78 -7.92 -0.88 -9.48
N GLU A 79 -7.03 -0.47 -8.58
CA GLU A 79 -7.37 0.33 -7.40
C GLU A 79 -6.59 1.63 -7.44
N ARG A 80 -7.26 2.74 -7.14
CA ARG A 80 -6.62 4.02 -6.86
C ARG A 80 -6.91 4.37 -5.40
N TRP A 81 -5.88 4.72 -4.65
CA TRP A 81 -6.01 4.98 -3.23
C TRP A 81 -5.27 6.25 -2.81
N THR A 82 -5.68 6.81 -1.69
CA THR A 82 -4.96 7.89 -1.00
C THR A 82 -4.67 7.46 0.42
N GLY A 83 -3.41 7.44 0.78
CA GLY A 83 -2.97 7.09 2.13
C GLY A 83 -2.62 8.33 2.93
N ARG A 84 -2.94 8.34 4.22
CA ARG A 84 -2.64 9.44 5.12
C ARG A 84 -2.07 8.87 6.41
N GLY A 85 -1.13 9.60 6.98
CA GLY A 85 -0.55 9.21 8.25
C GLY A 85 0.37 10.28 8.81
N THR A 86 0.77 10.09 10.06
CA THR A 86 1.71 10.98 10.75
C THR A 86 3.01 10.24 10.97
N HIS A 87 4.13 10.86 10.57
CA HIS A 87 5.46 10.27 10.64
C HIS A 87 5.98 10.28 12.08
N LEU A 88 5.77 9.19 12.79
CA LEU A 88 6.13 9.05 14.21
C LEU A 88 7.22 8.02 14.47
N GLY A 89 7.60 7.24 13.46
CA GLY A 89 8.69 6.28 13.50
C GLY A 89 9.63 6.45 12.32
N GLU A 90 10.85 5.97 12.44
CA GLU A 90 11.83 6.05 11.36
C GLU A 90 11.30 5.35 10.09
N VAL A 91 11.53 5.97 8.93
CA VAL A 91 11.24 5.38 7.61
C VAL A 91 12.43 5.63 6.69
N TRP A 92 12.97 4.55 6.12
CA TRP A 92 14.12 4.59 5.19
C TRP A 92 15.27 5.46 5.67
N GLY A 93 15.61 5.36 6.95
CA GLY A 93 16.67 6.15 7.55
C GLY A 93 16.30 7.58 7.93
N ILE A 94 15.06 8.00 7.69
CA ILE A 94 14.57 9.33 8.05
C ILE A 94 14.02 9.29 9.47
N PRO A 95 14.62 10.03 10.44
CA PRO A 95 14.08 10.08 11.80
C PRO A 95 12.66 10.66 11.83
N PRO A 96 11.86 10.33 12.86
CA PRO A 96 10.49 10.85 12.96
C PRO A 96 10.45 12.38 12.85
N THR A 97 9.62 12.88 11.93
CA THR A 97 9.46 14.33 11.71
C THR A 97 8.21 14.89 12.38
N GLY A 98 7.26 14.03 12.78
CA GLY A 98 5.97 14.46 13.29
C GLY A 98 5.05 15.03 12.22
N LYS A 99 5.47 15.03 10.97
CA LYS A 99 4.68 15.59 9.86
C LYS A 99 3.57 14.66 9.41
N HIS A 100 2.43 15.26 9.07
CA HIS A 100 1.34 14.55 8.44
C HIS A 100 1.59 14.47 6.94
N VAL A 101 1.37 13.29 6.35
CA VAL A 101 1.58 13.07 4.92
C VAL A 101 0.32 12.56 4.24
N GLU A 102 0.23 12.85 2.94
CA GLU A 102 -0.82 12.35 2.08
C GLU A 102 -0.19 11.82 0.80
N VAL A 103 -0.42 10.54 0.52
CA VAL A 103 0.28 9.82 -0.56
C VAL A 103 -0.75 9.18 -1.48
N PRO A 104 -0.75 9.55 -2.78
CA PRO A 104 -1.58 8.84 -3.76
C PRO A 104 -0.86 7.60 -4.26
N GLY A 105 -1.65 6.58 -4.59
CA GLY A 105 -1.10 5.35 -5.15
C GLY A 105 -2.13 4.58 -5.95
N SER A 106 -1.66 3.51 -6.57
CA SER A 106 -2.50 2.60 -7.34
C SER A 106 -1.97 1.19 -7.22
N VAL A 107 -2.86 0.23 -7.39
CA VAL A 107 -2.50 -1.20 -7.37
C VAL A 107 -3.27 -1.91 -8.47
N PHE A 108 -2.59 -2.81 -9.16
CA PHE A 108 -3.22 -3.77 -10.05
C PHE A 108 -3.14 -5.14 -9.40
N TYR A 109 -4.30 -5.75 -9.20
CA TYR A 109 -4.43 -7.10 -8.62
C TYR A 109 -4.82 -8.10 -9.68
N ARG A 110 -4.35 -9.34 -9.53
CA ARG A 110 -4.92 -10.48 -10.25
C ARG A 110 -5.45 -11.46 -9.22
N ILE A 111 -6.66 -11.96 -9.46
CA ILE A 111 -7.40 -12.82 -8.52
C ILE A 111 -7.72 -14.13 -9.21
N VAL A 112 -7.37 -15.24 -8.60
CA VAL A 112 -7.63 -16.58 -9.11
C VAL A 112 -8.14 -17.44 -7.95
N GLY A 113 -9.25 -18.14 -8.18
CA GLY A 113 -9.81 -19.04 -7.18
C GLY A 113 -10.18 -18.36 -5.87
N GLY A 114 -10.61 -17.10 -5.93
CA GLY A 114 -11.00 -16.36 -4.73
C GLY A 114 -9.83 -15.85 -3.89
N LYS A 115 -8.60 -15.85 -4.44
CA LYS A 115 -7.40 -15.37 -3.76
C LYS A 115 -6.64 -14.38 -4.62
N ILE A 116 -6.03 -13.39 -4.01
CA ILE A 116 -5.12 -12.47 -4.70
C ILE A 116 -3.83 -13.25 -4.99
N VAL A 117 -3.47 -13.37 -6.27
CA VAL A 117 -2.25 -14.07 -6.68
C VAL A 117 -1.15 -13.11 -7.12
N GLU A 118 -1.50 -11.87 -7.43
CA GLU A 118 -0.54 -10.86 -7.85
C GLU A 118 -0.98 -9.48 -7.37
N PHE A 119 -0.02 -8.71 -6.87
CA PHE A 119 -0.20 -7.35 -6.39
C PHE A 119 0.92 -6.51 -7.02
N ARG A 120 0.54 -5.51 -7.83
CA ARG A 120 1.49 -4.56 -8.43
C ARG A 120 1.15 -3.16 -7.96
N GLY A 121 1.90 -2.67 -6.98
CA GLY A 121 1.65 -1.38 -6.35
C GLY A 121 2.64 -0.32 -6.80
N GLN A 122 2.13 0.90 -6.91
CA GLN A 122 2.93 2.10 -7.13
C GLN A 122 2.37 3.20 -6.24
N PHE A 123 3.24 4.04 -5.71
CA PHE A 123 2.80 5.22 -4.97
C PHE A 123 3.84 6.33 -5.18
N ASP A 124 3.43 7.57 -4.87
CA ASP A 124 4.25 8.75 -5.06
C ASP A 124 5.33 8.85 -3.98
N MET A 125 6.41 8.10 -4.17
CA MET A 125 7.55 8.11 -3.25
C MET A 125 8.24 9.45 -3.19
N MET A 126 8.42 10.09 -4.35
CA MET A 126 9.07 11.40 -4.40
C MET A 126 8.26 12.42 -3.62
N GLY A 127 6.93 12.44 -3.80
CA GLY A 127 6.05 13.32 -3.06
C GLY A 127 6.11 13.06 -1.55
N LEU A 128 6.15 11.79 -1.14
CA LEU A 128 6.31 11.44 0.26
C LEU A 128 7.63 11.98 0.83
N MET A 129 8.73 11.78 0.11
CA MET A 129 10.04 12.26 0.55
C MET A 129 10.09 13.79 0.64
N GLN A 130 9.43 14.49 -0.30
CA GLN A 130 9.31 15.95 -0.27
C GLN A 130 8.51 16.40 0.96
N GLN A 131 7.40 15.74 1.25
CA GLN A 131 6.57 16.07 2.42
C GLN A 131 7.32 15.87 3.73
N LEU A 132 8.16 14.86 3.79
CA LEU A 132 9.00 14.60 4.97
C LEU A 132 10.21 15.54 5.06
N GLY A 133 10.48 16.30 4.00
CA GLY A 133 11.63 17.20 3.96
C GLY A 133 12.96 16.49 3.66
N ALA A 134 12.90 15.23 3.22
CA ALA A 134 14.11 14.46 2.89
C ALA A 134 14.72 14.87 1.56
N ILE A 135 13.91 15.41 0.64
CA ILE A 135 14.35 15.98 -0.64
C ILE A 135 13.61 17.30 -0.87
N ALA A 136 14.21 18.20 -1.66
CA ALA A 136 13.60 19.49 -1.97
C ALA A 136 12.42 19.30 -2.92
N SER A 137 11.34 20.08 -2.70
CA SER A 137 10.27 20.17 -3.68
C SER A 137 10.74 21.03 -4.87
N PRO A 138 10.09 20.95 -6.05
CA PRO A 138 10.44 21.81 -7.19
C PRO A 138 10.43 23.30 -6.83
N GLN A 139 9.46 23.76 -6.02
CA GLN A 139 9.40 25.14 -5.57
C GLN A 139 10.58 25.52 -4.69
N GLN A 140 11.01 24.64 -3.80
CA GLN A 140 12.18 24.87 -2.94
C GLN A 140 13.47 24.89 -3.75
N ALA A 141 13.56 24.05 -4.80
CA ALA A 141 14.72 23.98 -5.67
C ALA A 141 14.90 25.27 -6.51
N GLU A 142 13.81 25.97 -6.80
CA GLU A 142 13.82 27.23 -7.57
C GLU A 142 14.15 28.44 -6.68
N ALA A 143 13.98 28.29 -5.39
CA ALA A 143 14.29 29.36 -4.44
C ALA A 143 15.81 29.43 -4.18
#